data_c855e7d91ad6e3d3792fb912fa63220f
#
_entry.id   c855e7d91ad6e3d3792fb912fa63220f
#
_cell.length_a   1.000
_cell.length_b   1.000
_cell.length_c   1.000
_cell.angle_alpha   90.00
_cell.angle_beta   90.00
_cell.angle_gamma   90.00
#
_symmetry.space_group_name_H-M   'P 1'
#
loop_
_entity.id
_entity.type
_entity.pdbx_description
1 polymer ?
#
loop_
_entity_poly.entity_id
_entity_poly.type
_entity_poly.pdbx_seq_one_letter_code
_entity_poly.pdbx_strand_id
1 'polypeptide(L)'
;MGETRADSPKRIGSWHSKAKSYNPTFQLSYIKHLFITHMMPRKTKFKQVLFAFVLTYLYLCQRNVTKVFMKHTLVYKWLLALGKYILLMGRTFSRPERFRMFWKKYVTEMQALGVDSIGIVLLISFFIGAVICIQMKLNIQSPWMPRWVSGYTTREIMLLEFSSSIMCLILAGKVGSNIASELGTMRVTQQIDALEIMGVNSAEYLILPKISAMVTMMPFLVIFSSAMGIVGAYATAYIGHVLPPDDLTLGLTHDFVPWFLWMSIIKSLVFAFIISSVSSYCGYTVEGGSVEVGKASTEAVVSSSVLILFSDVFLTQLLS
;
A
#
# COMPACT_ATOMS: atom_id res chain seq x y z
N MET A 1 -64.29 -1.76 -46.45
CA MET A 1 -63.75 -1.02 -47.56
C MET A 1 -62.60 -0.20 -47.07
N GLY A 2 -61.37 -0.59 -47.50
CA GLY A 2 -60.16 0.23 -47.45
C GLY A 2 -59.42 0.32 -46.14
N GLU A 3 -58.77 -0.77 -45.71
CA GLU A 3 -57.69 -0.76 -44.72
C GLU A 3 -56.45 -0.17 -45.34
N THR A 4 -55.85 0.87 -44.75
CA THR A 4 -54.51 1.29 -45.00
C THR A 4 -53.68 0.99 -43.74
N ARG A 5 -52.82 -0.02 -43.85
CA ARG A 5 -51.78 -0.41 -42.90
C ARG A 5 -50.73 0.70 -42.77
N ALA A 6 -50.54 1.24 -41.58
CA ALA A 6 -49.42 2.08 -41.24
C ALA A 6 -48.28 1.18 -40.71
N ASP A 7 -47.18 1.15 -41.47
CA ASP A 7 -45.93 0.50 -41.11
C ASP A 7 -45.20 1.32 -40.04
N SER A 8 -44.90 0.68 -38.92
CA SER A 8 -44.17 1.26 -37.79
C SER A 8 -42.62 1.25 -38.02
N PRO A 9 -41.91 2.27 -37.62
CA PRO A 9 -40.44 2.31 -37.76
C PRO A 9 -39.73 1.59 -36.61
N LYS A 10 -39.49 0.30 -36.77
CA LYS A 10 -38.60 -0.50 -35.91
C LYS A 10 -37.20 -0.57 -36.55
N ARG A 11 -36.39 0.49 -36.53
CA ARG A 11 -34.94 0.37 -36.86
C ARG A 11 -34.07 1.54 -36.38
N ILE A 12 -34.30 2.09 -35.19
CA ILE A 12 -33.39 3.09 -34.61
C ILE A 12 -32.68 2.60 -33.35
N GLY A 13 -33.07 1.45 -32.76
CA GLY A 13 -32.53 0.95 -31.49
C GLY A 13 -31.22 0.17 -31.57
N SER A 14 -30.69 -0.17 -32.75
CA SER A 14 -29.52 -1.08 -32.83
C SER A 14 -28.16 -0.40 -33.03
N TRP A 15 -28.11 0.91 -33.19
CA TRP A 15 -26.87 1.65 -33.44
C TRP A 15 -26.14 2.14 -32.18
N HIS A 16 -26.81 2.29 -31.06
CA HIS A 16 -26.20 2.76 -29.83
C HIS A 16 -25.47 1.68 -29.00
N SER A 17 -25.68 0.40 -29.29
CA SER A 17 -25.01 -0.69 -28.56
C SER A 17 -23.62 -1.10 -29.14
N LYS A 18 -23.27 -0.62 -30.36
CA LYS A 18 -21.99 -0.95 -31.00
C LYS A 18 -20.90 0.14 -30.87
N ALA A 19 -21.16 1.23 -30.19
CA ALA A 19 -20.19 2.32 -30.05
C ALA A 19 -19.19 2.13 -28.89
N LYS A 20 -19.15 0.98 -28.21
CA LYS A 20 -18.29 0.73 -27.02
C LYS A 20 -17.08 -0.17 -27.26
N SER A 21 -16.73 -0.48 -28.52
CA SER A 21 -15.47 -1.13 -28.83
C SER A 21 -14.64 -0.27 -29.78
N TYR A 22 -14.02 0.75 -29.23
CA TYR A 22 -13.06 1.59 -29.95
C TYR A 22 -11.74 0.82 -30.11
N ASN A 23 -11.67 -0.03 -31.15
CA ASN A 23 -10.43 -0.68 -31.53
C ASN A 23 -9.89 0.05 -32.78
N PRO A 24 -8.90 0.95 -32.64
CA PRO A 24 -8.42 1.80 -33.75
C PRO A 24 -7.78 0.98 -34.89
N THR A 25 -7.41 -0.28 -34.62
CA THR A 25 -6.83 -1.19 -35.62
C THR A 25 -7.87 -1.70 -36.63
N PHE A 26 -9.15 -1.79 -36.26
CA PHE A 26 -10.20 -2.28 -37.12
C PHE A 26 -10.68 -1.23 -38.14
N GLN A 27 -10.74 0.04 -37.73
CA GLN A 27 -11.11 1.15 -38.61
C GLN A 27 -10.04 1.41 -39.69
N LEU A 28 -8.77 1.31 -39.35
CA LEU A 28 -7.67 1.49 -40.30
C LEU A 28 -7.60 0.39 -41.36
N SER A 29 -7.95 -0.85 -40.99
CA SER A 29 -8.05 -1.97 -41.95
C SER A 29 -9.20 -1.76 -42.95
N TYR A 30 -10.33 -1.21 -42.46
CA TYR A 30 -11.51 -0.93 -43.31
C TYR A 30 -11.28 0.26 -44.28
N ILE A 31 -10.63 1.31 -43.81
CA ILE A 31 -10.25 2.47 -44.62
C ILE A 31 -9.20 2.05 -45.65
N LYS A 32 -8.25 1.17 -45.28
CA LYS A 32 -7.24 0.64 -46.20
C LYS A 32 -7.86 -0.19 -47.33
N HIS A 33 -8.87 -0.99 -47.04
CA HIS A 33 -9.57 -1.80 -48.04
C HIS A 33 -10.46 -0.96 -48.95
N LEU A 34 -11.12 0.06 -48.40
CA LEU A 34 -12.00 0.96 -49.16
C LEU A 34 -11.22 1.89 -50.09
N PHE A 35 -10.05 2.38 -49.66
CA PHE A 35 -9.20 3.28 -50.43
C PHE A 35 -8.42 2.58 -51.54
N ILE A 36 -8.01 1.31 -51.34
CA ILE A 36 -7.28 0.52 -52.35
C ILE A 36 -8.19 0.03 -53.45
N THR A 37 -9.49 -0.23 -53.19
CA THR A 37 -10.43 -0.77 -54.17
C THR A 37 -11.12 0.31 -55.03
N HIS A 38 -11.26 1.53 -54.53
CA HIS A 38 -12.15 2.49 -55.21
C HIS A 38 -11.50 3.75 -55.80
N MET A 39 -10.23 4.05 -55.56
CA MET A 39 -9.69 5.37 -55.90
C MET A 39 -8.39 5.45 -56.68
N MET A 40 -7.89 4.36 -57.36
CA MET A 40 -6.66 4.48 -58.15
C MET A 40 -6.74 3.94 -59.56
N PRO A 41 -6.46 4.80 -60.58
CA PRO A 41 -6.29 4.35 -61.95
C PRO A 41 -4.95 3.63 -62.15
N ARG A 42 -4.98 2.59 -62.95
CA ARG A 42 -3.98 1.51 -63.17
C ARG A 42 -2.63 1.92 -63.80
N LYS A 43 -2.17 3.14 -63.73
CA LYS A 43 -0.91 3.57 -64.40
C LYS A 43 -0.03 4.42 -63.46
N THR A 44 0.86 3.74 -62.73
CA THR A 44 2.23 4.12 -62.37
C THR A 44 2.69 3.37 -61.12
N LYS A 45 3.48 2.32 -61.28
CA LYS A 45 4.08 1.50 -60.18
C LYS A 45 4.89 2.36 -59.19
N PHE A 46 5.47 3.45 -59.58
CA PHE A 46 6.28 4.33 -58.75
C PHE A 46 5.46 5.08 -57.68
N LYS A 47 4.27 5.55 -57.99
CA LYS A 47 3.37 6.22 -57.02
C LYS A 47 2.81 5.26 -55.99
N GLN A 48 2.60 3.99 -56.36
CA GLN A 48 2.14 2.96 -55.41
C GLN A 48 3.21 2.62 -54.37
N VAL A 49 4.47 2.54 -54.79
CA VAL A 49 5.60 2.28 -53.89
C VAL A 49 5.83 3.46 -52.94
N LEU A 50 5.77 4.69 -53.47
CA LEU A 50 5.92 5.91 -52.67
C LEU A 50 4.79 6.05 -51.64
N PHE A 51 3.55 5.74 -52.05
CA PHE A 51 2.39 5.80 -51.15
C PHE A 51 2.45 4.70 -50.05
N ALA A 52 2.88 3.49 -50.42
CA ALA A 52 3.12 2.43 -49.45
C ALA A 52 4.24 2.80 -48.47
N PHE A 53 5.30 3.45 -48.94
CA PHE A 53 6.40 3.90 -48.09
C PHE A 53 5.96 5.02 -47.12
N VAL A 54 5.18 5.98 -47.58
CA VAL A 54 4.61 7.07 -46.75
C VAL A 54 3.63 6.48 -45.70
N LEU A 55 2.78 5.54 -46.08
CA LEU A 55 1.87 4.85 -45.15
C LEU A 55 2.62 4.04 -44.10
N THR A 56 3.69 3.35 -44.53
CA THR A 56 4.54 2.58 -43.58
C THR A 56 5.29 3.51 -42.63
N TYR A 57 5.75 4.65 -43.13
CA TYR A 57 6.42 5.66 -42.30
C TYR A 57 5.46 6.34 -41.34
N LEU A 58 4.25 6.66 -41.75
CA LEU A 58 3.17 7.16 -40.89
C LEU A 58 2.76 6.14 -39.81
N TYR A 59 2.67 4.85 -40.20
CA TYR A 59 2.39 3.75 -39.27
C TYR A 59 3.50 3.56 -38.23
N LEU A 60 4.76 3.65 -38.65
CA LEU A 60 5.92 3.55 -37.74
C LEU A 60 6.02 4.79 -36.83
N CYS A 61 5.72 5.97 -37.36
CA CYS A 61 5.67 7.20 -36.58
C CYS A 61 4.55 7.16 -35.54
N GLN A 62 3.35 6.70 -35.92
CA GLN A 62 2.22 6.53 -34.99
C GLN A 62 2.48 5.46 -33.95
N ARG A 63 3.19 4.36 -34.28
CA ARG A 63 3.59 3.33 -33.33
C ARG A 63 4.66 3.79 -32.34
N ASN A 64 5.55 4.68 -32.74
CA ASN A 64 6.52 5.27 -31.83
C ASN A 64 5.89 6.36 -30.93
N VAL A 65 4.98 7.17 -31.46
CA VAL A 65 4.22 8.15 -30.69
C VAL A 65 3.34 7.46 -29.64
N THR A 66 2.67 6.36 -29.98
CA THR A 66 1.86 5.60 -29.00
C THR A 66 2.71 4.92 -27.92
N LYS A 67 3.92 4.45 -28.24
CA LYS A 67 4.85 3.90 -27.23
C LYS A 67 5.41 5.00 -26.30
N VAL A 68 5.75 6.16 -26.84
CA VAL A 68 6.18 7.32 -26.06
C VAL A 68 5.03 7.87 -25.22
N PHE A 69 3.82 7.95 -25.80
CA PHE A 69 2.62 8.39 -25.10
C PHE A 69 2.21 7.42 -23.97
N MET A 70 2.37 6.10 -24.16
CA MET A 70 2.11 5.10 -23.12
C MET A 70 3.12 5.17 -21.96
N LYS A 71 4.37 5.49 -22.24
CA LYS A 71 5.41 5.72 -21.21
C LYS A 71 5.16 7.02 -20.43
N HIS A 72 4.73 8.08 -21.09
CA HIS A 72 4.28 9.32 -20.45
C HIS A 72 3.00 9.15 -19.64
N THR A 73 2.06 8.28 -20.08
CA THR A 73 0.80 8.01 -19.34
C THR A 73 1.04 7.28 -18.02
N LEU A 74 2.06 6.42 -17.93
CA LEU A 74 2.40 5.75 -16.66
C LEU A 74 2.94 6.76 -15.63
N VAL A 75 3.91 7.57 -16.01
CA VAL A 75 4.47 8.63 -15.14
C VAL A 75 3.37 9.65 -14.77
N TYR A 76 2.52 10.02 -15.71
CA TYR A 76 1.41 10.93 -15.45
C TYR A 76 0.41 10.37 -14.44
N LYS A 77 0.06 9.07 -14.53
CA LYS A 77 -0.82 8.40 -13.56
C LYS A 77 -0.22 8.39 -12.16
N TRP A 78 1.07 8.12 -12.05
CA TRP A 78 1.79 8.16 -10.76
C TRP A 78 1.82 9.57 -10.15
N LEU A 79 2.13 10.58 -10.95
CA LEU A 79 2.10 11.98 -10.53
C LEU A 79 0.70 12.43 -10.11
N LEU A 80 -0.32 11.99 -10.82
CA LEU A 80 -1.71 12.31 -10.50
C LEU A 80 -2.17 11.60 -9.22
N ALA A 81 -1.78 10.35 -9.00
CA ALA A 81 -2.04 9.62 -7.75
C ALA A 81 -1.34 10.30 -6.57
N LEU A 82 -0.08 10.70 -6.73
CA LEU A 82 0.66 11.45 -5.72
C LEU A 82 -0.01 12.80 -5.42
N GLY A 83 -0.45 13.52 -6.44
CA GLY A 83 -1.19 14.79 -6.28
C GLY A 83 -2.49 14.61 -5.50
N LYS A 84 -3.29 13.59 -5.83
CA LYS A 84 -4.52 13.25 -5.11
C LYS A 84 -4.24 12.88 -3.65
N TYR A 85 -3.18 12.11 -3.39
CA TYR A 85 -2.75 11.75 -2.04
C TYR A 85 -2.39 12.98 -1.22
N ILE A 86 -1.56 13.88 -1.76
CA ILE A 86 -1.16 15.12 -1.05
C ILE A 86 -2.36 16.02 -0.77
N LEU A 87 -3.29 16.16 -1.74
CA LEU A 87 -4.51 16.94 -1.55
C LEU A 87 -5.43 16.33 -0.48
N LEU A 88 -5.56 15.00 -0.45
CA LEU A 88 -6.34 14.31 0.58
C LEU A 88 -5.71 14.51 1.97
N MET A 89 -4.39 14.36 2.08
CA MET A 89 -3.69 14.60 3.34
C MET A 89 -3.82 16.07 3.80
N GLY A 90 -3.73 17.02 2.86
CA GLY A 90 -3.97 18.44 3.17
C GLY A 90 -5.38 18.70 3.74
N ARG A 91 -6.42 18.04 3.20
CA ARG A 91 -7.79 18.12 3.75
C ARG A 91 -7.91 17.41 5.09
N THR A 92 -7.18 16.31 5.30
CA THR A 92 -7.20 15.53 6.54
C THR A 92 -6.62 16.33 7.71
N PHE A 93 -5.54 17.10 7.50
CA PHE A 93 -4.91 17.91 8.55
C PHE A 93 -5.55 19.29 8.74
N SER A 94 -6.75 19.51 8.23
CA SER A 94 -7.57 20.67 8.57
C SER A 94 -7.92 20.66 10.07
N ARG A 95 -8.24 21.83 10.65
CA ARG A 95 -8.55 21.91 12.09
C ARG A 95 -9.90 21.24 12.38
N PRO A 96 -9.95 20.33 13.39
CA PRO A 96 -11.19 19.65 13.72
C PRO A 96 -12.26 20.63 14.23
N GLU A 97 -13.39 20.68 13.52
CA GLU A 97 -14.50 21.56 13.87
C GLU A 97 -15.14 21.21 15.21
N ARG A 98 -15.13 19.92 15.58
CA ARG A 98 -15.75 19.38 16.81
C ARG A 98 -14.78 18.49 17.58
N PHE A 99 -13.95 19.08 18.41
CA PHE A 99 -12.92 18.40 19.21
C PHE A 99 -13.46 17.24 20.07
N ARG A 100 -14.66 17.36 20.64
CA ARG A 100 -15.27 16.31 21.44
C ARG A 100 -15.60 15.04 20.63
N MET A 101 -16.03 15.20 19.37
CA MET A 101 -16.30 14.06 18.49
C MET A 101 -15.01 13.40 18.01
N PHE A 102 -13.98 14.19 17.74
CA PHE A 102 -12.66 13.71 17.43
C PHE A 102 -12.11 12.80 18.55
N TRP A 103 -12.13 13.25 19.81
CA TRP A 103 -11.66 12.44 20.94
C TRP A 103 -12.41 11.14 21.10
N LYS A 104 -13.72 11.13 20.95
CA LYS A 104 -14.51 9.90 21.03
C LYS A 104 -14.10 8.90 19.95
N LYS A 105 -13.94 9.34 18.70
CA LYS A 105 -13.48 8.49 17.60
C LYS A 105 -12.03 8.04 17.80
N TYR A 106 -11.17 8.95 18.19
CA TYR A 106 -9.76 8.64 18.45
C TYR A 106 -9.59 7.51 19.47
N VAL A 107 -10.31 7.54 20.59
CA VAL A 107 -10.26 6.47 21.60
C VAL A 107 -10.81 5.14 21.03
N THR A 108 -11.88 5.19 20.26
CA THR A 108 -12.42 3.98 19.59
C THR A 108 -11.41 3.40 18.60
N GLU A 109 -10.75 4.23 17.80
CA GLU A 109 -9.73 3.78 16.86
C GLU A 109 -8.47 3.27 17.59
N MET A 110 -8.06 3.88 18.71
CA MET A 110 -6.98 3.36 19.54
C MET A 110 -7.26 1.93 20.01
N GLN A 111 -8.49 1.64 20.40
CA GLN A 111 -8.89 0.29 20.79
C GLN A 111 -8.84 -0.65 19.60
N ALA A 112 -9.52 -0.32 18.50
CA ALA A 112 -9.65 -1.21 17.34
C ALA A 112 -8.31 -1.47 16.61
N LEU A 113 -7.47 -0.44 16.46
CA LEU A 113 -6.21 -0.55 15.71
C LEU A 113 -5.03 -0.93 16.62
N GLY A 114 -5.01 -0.43 17.86
CA GLY A 114 -3.92 -0.64 18.80
C GLY A 114 -4.16 -1.84 19.72
N VAL A 115 -5.13 -1.72 20.63
CA VAL A 115 -5.34 -2.72 21.70
C VAL A 115 -5.67 -4.09 21.13
N ASP A 116 -6.55 -4.18 20.14
CA ASP A 116 -6.92 -5.44 19.49
C ASP A 116 -5.76 -6.07 18.69
N SER A 117 -4.66 -5.34 18.51
CA SER A 117 -3.45 -5.84 17.88
C SER A 117 -2.40 -6.35 18.86
N ILE A 118 -2.50 -6.02 20.16
CA ILE A 118 -1.52 -6.41 21.18
C ILE A 118 -1.33 -7.94 21.23
N GLY A 119 -2.41 -8.70 21.21
CA GLY A 119 -2.34 -10.16 21.33
C GLY A 119 -1.51 -10.81 20.22
N ILE A 120 -1.72 -10.40 18.97
CA ILE A 120 -0.96 -10.95 17.83
C ILE A 120 0.49 -10.48 17.85
N VAL A 121 0.74 -9.23 18.26
CA VAL A 121 2.09 -8.68 18.42
C VAL A 121 2.90 -9.45 19.45
N LEU A 122 2.34 -9.67 20.64
CA LEU A 122 3.00 -10.40 21.72
C LEU A 122 3.32 -11.86 21.32
N LEU A 123 2.36 -12.53 20.69
CA LEU A 123 2.53 -13.90 20.27
C LEU A 123 3.64 -14.04 19.23
N ILE A 124 3.61 -13.23 18.18
CA ILE A 124 4.62 -13.26 17.12
C ILE A 124 6.00 -12.90 17.68
N SER A 125 6.10 -11.85 18.50
CA SER A 125 7.35 -11.39 19.08
C SER A 125 7.99 -12.43 19.98
N PHE A 126 7.19 -13.16 20.77
CA PHE A 126 7.67 -14.25 21.61
C PHE A 126 8.35 -15.34 20.78
N PHE A 127 7.66 -15.86 19.76
CA PHE A 127 8.23 -16.93 18.94
C PHE A 127 9.45 -16.50 18.13
N ILE A 128 9.45 -15.28 17.62
CA ILE A 128 10.57 -14.80 16.84
C ILE A 128 11.78 -14.50 17.72
N GLY A 129 11.58 -13.94 18.93
CA GLY A 129 12.66 -13.78 19.91
C GLY A 129 13.32 -15.12 20.25
N ALA A 130 12.48 -16.16 20.42
CA ALA A 130 12.94 -17.53 20.60
C ALA A 130 13.80 -18.03 19.43
N VAL A 131 13.31 -17.87 18.20
CA VAL A 131 14.01 -18.31 16.98
C VAL A 131 15.31 -17.55 16.77
N ILE A 132 15.33 -16.23 16.97
CA ILE A 132 16.55 -15.40 16.82
C ILE A 132 17.62 -15.86 17.82
N CYS A 133 17.25 -16.12 19.07
CA CYS A 133 18.18 -16.60 20.09
C CYS A 133 18.84 -17.94 19.67
N ILE A 134 18.05 -18.91 19.17
CA ILE A 134 18.57 -20.17 18.65
C ILE A 134 19.51 -19.94 17.46
N GLN A 135 19.11 -19.09 16.53
CA GLN A 135 19.85 -18.83 15.30
C GLN A 135 21.17 -18.11 15.58
N MET A 136 21.19 -17.16 16.52
CA MET A 136 22.40 -16.47 16.90
C MET A 136 23.39 -17.41 17.59
N LYS A 137 22.94 -18.31 18.47
CA LYS A 137 23.81 -19.36 19.02
C LYS A 137 24.42 -20.23 17.94
N LEU A 138 23.64 -20.67 16.94
CA LEU A 138 24.13 -21.53 15.87
C LEU A 138 25.14 -20.81 14.96
N ASN A 139 24.95 -19.51 14.72
CA ASN A 139 25.85 -18.71 13.91
C ASN A 139 27.16 -18.35 14.64
N ILE A 140 27.12 -18.19 15.96
CA ILE A 140 28.27 -17.78 16.79
C ILE A 140 28.81 -19.01 17.54
N GLN A 141 29.31 -20.01 16.82
CA GLN A 141 29.96 -21.21 17.37
C GLN A 141 31.49 -21.16 17.33
N SER A 142 32.05 -20.03 16.97
CA SER A 142 33.51 -19.88 16.88
C SER A 142 34.17 -19.98 18.28
N PRO A 143 35.23 -20.79 18.46
CA PRO A 143 35.96 -20.91 19.70
C PRO A 143 36.56 -19.60 20.21
N TRP A 144 36.76 -18.64 19.32
CA TRP A 144 37.35 -17.34 19.60
C TRP A 144 36.36 -16.30 20.11
N MET A 145 35.04 -16.56 19.99
CA MET A 145 34.00 -15.65 20.45
C MET A 145 33.43 -16.07 21.81
N PRO A 146 33.33 -15.14 22.78
CA PRO A 146 32.66 -15.40 24.03
C PRO A 146 31.17 -15.75 23.82
N ARG A 147 30.62 -16.65 24.63
CA ARG A 147 29.22 -17.13 24.51
C ARG A 147 28.18 -16.04 24.70
N TRP A 148 28.48 -15.01 25.51
CA TRP A 148 27.57 -13.89 25.75
C TRP A 148 27.28 -13.03 24.51
N VAL A 149 28.13 -13.08 23.47
CA VAL A 149 27.96 -12.33 22.21
C VAL A 149 26.66 -12.73 21.51
N SER A 150 26.21 -13.99 21.64
CA SER A 150 24.92 -14.40 21.06
C SER A 150 23.72 -13.71 21.73
N GLY A 151 23.78 -13.47 23.04
CA GLY A 151 22.77 -12.67 23.76
C GLY A 151 22.78 -11.20 23.35
N TYR A 152 23.98 -10.63 23.22
CA TYR A 152 24.17 -9.26 22.74
C TYR A 152 23.58 -9.04 21.33
N THR A 153 23.94 -9.88 20.36
CA THR A 153 23.41 -9.80 18.99
C THR A 153 21.92 -10.05 18.91
N THR A 154 21.37 -10.95 19.73
CA THR A 154 19.93 -11.17 19.84
C THR A 154 19.21 -9.89 20.25
N ARG A 155 19.71 -9.17 21.26
CA ARG A 155 19.17 -7.89 21.71
C ARG A 155 19.20 -6.85 20.60
N GLU A 156 20.36 -6.68 19.95
CA GLU A 156 20.54 -5.70 18.89
C GLU A 156 19.56 -5.92 17.74
N ILE A 157 19.45 -7.13 17.23
CA ILE A 157 18.52 -7.48 16.15
C ILE A 157 17.06 -7.26 16.59
N MET A 158 16.71 -7.62 17.82
CA MET A 158 15.37 -7.42 18.33
C MET A 158 14.99 -5.96 18.45
N LEU A 159 15.90 -5.11 18.96
CA LEU A 159 15.62 -3.68 19.15
C LEU A 159 15.66 -2.89 17.85
N LEU A 160 16.69 -3.07 17.02
CA LEU A 160 16.93 -2.22 15.86
C LEU A 160 16.03 -2.55 14.67
N GLU A 161 15.82 -3.85 14.40
CA GLU A 161 15.15 -4.25 13.17
C GLU A 161 13.83 -4.97 13.42
N PHE A 162 13.84 -5.98 14.32
CA PHE A 162 12.68 -6.84 14.43
C PHE A 162 11.45 -6.12 14.97
N SER A 163 11.58 -5.47 16.14
CA SER A 163 10.44 -4.83 16.80
C SER A 163 9.95 -3.58 16.06
N SER A 164 10.83 -2.87 15.34
CA SER A 164 10.40 -1.69 14.55
C SER A 164 9.93 -2.07 13.15
N SER A 165 10.76 -2.71 12.33
CA SER A 165 10.53 -2.86 10.90
C SER A 165 9.65 -4.06 10.59
N ILE A 166 9.98 -5.25 11.09
CA ILE A 166 9.23 -6.48 10.78
C ILE A 166 7.84 -6.46 11.43
N MET A 167 7.75 -5.99 12.68
CA MET A 167 6.43 -5.85 13.32
C MET A 167 5.53 -4.84 12.61
N CYS A 168 6.08 -3.73 12.12
CA CYS A 168 5.32 -2.76 11.34
C CYS A 168 4.83 -3.36 10.01
N LEU A 169 5.60 -4.23 9.34
CA LEU A 169 5.15 -4.95 8.15
C LEU A 169 3.96 -5.89 8.43
N ILE A 170 4.02 -6.62 9.54
CA ILE A 170 2.92 -7.50 9.96
C ILE A 170 1.66 -6.68 10.29
N LEU A 171 1.85 -5.56 11.00
CA LEU A 171 0.75 -4.65 11.32
C LEU A 171 0.21 -3.92 10.11
N ALA A 172 1.02 -3.64 9.09
CA ALA A 172 0.56 -3.13 7.80
C ALA A 172 -0.44 -4.11 7.15
N GLY A 173 -0.18 -5.41 7.25
CA GLY A 173 -1.12 -6.44 6.80
C GLY A 173 -2.44 -6.42 7.56
N LYS A 174 -2.41 -6.41 8.90
CA LYS A 174 -3.62 -6.45 9.74
C LYS A 174 -4.36 -5.10 9.77
N VAL A 175 -3.66 -4.06 10.18
CA VAL A 175 -4.26 -2.74 10.42
C VAL A 175 -4.47 -1.99 9.12
N GLY A 176 -3.51 -2.06 8.19
CA GLY A 176 -3.63 -1.41 6.89
C GLY A 176 -4.79 -1.96 6.06
N SER A 177 -4.97 -3.29 6.03
CA SER A 177 -6.12 -3.90 5.36
C SER A 177 -7.44 -3.54 6.03
N ASN A 178 -7.49 -3.48 7.37
CA ASN A 178 -8.68 -3.10 8.12
C ASN A 178 -9.11 -1.66 7.81
N ILE A 179 -8.18 -0.70 7.87
CA ILE A 179 -8.45 0.71 7.54
C ILE A 179 -8.96 0.86 6.10
N ALA A 180 -8.28 0.20 5.14
CA ALA A 180 -8.65 0.29 3.73
C ALA A 180 -10.00 -0.35 3.44
N SER A 181 -10.32 -1.49 4.06
CA SER A 181 -11.62 -2.15 3.88
C SER A 181 -12.77 -1.39 4.53
N GLU A 182 -12.57 -0.83 5.71
CA GLU A 182 -13.57 -0.02 6.42
C GLU A 182 -13.91 1.25 5.62
N LEU A 183 -12.91 2.05 5.26
CA LEU A 183 -13.13 3.26 4.46
C LEU A 183 -13.67 2.94 3.07
N GLY A 184 -13.18 1.86 2.44
CA GLY A 184 -13.68 1.39 1.15
C GLY A 184 -15.15 0.97 1.22
N THR A 185 -15.58 0.30 2.28
CA THR A 185 -16.98 -0.05 2.50
C THR A 185 -17.83 1.21 2.70
N MET A 186 -17.37 2.17 3.51
CA MET A 186 -18.04 3.45 3.69
C MET A 186 -18.17 4.24 2.37
N ARG A 187 -17.18 4.12 1.48
CA ARG A 187 -17.22 4.76 0.15
C ARG A 187 -18.26 4.10 -0.76
N VAL A 188 -18.24 2.78 -0.85
CA VAL A 188 -19.18 2.01 -1.70
C VAL A 188 -20.63 2.16 -1.22
N THR A 189 -20.85 2.25 0.08
CA THR A 189 -22.20 2.48 0.68
C THR A 189 -22.60 3.95 0.71
N GLN A 190 -21.85 4.85 0.06
CA GLN A 190 -22.12 6.30 -0.03
C GLN A 190 -22.18 7.04 1.32
N GLN A 191 -21.68 6.45 2.40
CA GLN A 191 -21.63 7.11 3.71
C GLN A 191 -20.70 8.33 3.71
N ILE A 192 -19.59 8.27 2.95
CA ILE A 192 -18.66 9.38 2.80
C ILE A 192 -19.34 10.54 2.06
N ASP A 193 -20.08 10.27 1.00
CA ASP A 193 -20.79 11.28 0.22
C ASP A 193 -21.94 11.91 1.05
N ALA A 194 -22.61 11.11 1.89
CA ALA A 194 -23.60 11.63 2.83
C ALA A 194 -23.01 12.61 3.85
N LEU A 195 -21.80 12.34 4.36
CA LEU A 195 -21.08 13.26 5.26
C LEU A 195 -20.76 14.58 4.56
N GLU A 196 -20.32 14.53 3.29
CA GLU A 196 -19.99 15.73 2.50
C GLU A 196 -21.24 16.58 2.20
N ILE A 197 -22.38 15.94 1.90
CA ILE A 197 -23.66 16.65 1.69
C ILE A 197 -24.12 17.34 2.98
N MET A 198 -23.84 16.76 4.16
CA MET A 198 -24.11 17.41 5.45
C MET A 198 -23.12 18.53 5.80
N GLY A 199 -22.17 18.86 4.93
CA GLY A 199 -21.18 19.91 5.14
C GLY A 199 -20.02 19.53 6.05
N VAL A 200 -19.87 18.24 6.41
CA VAL A 200 -18.76 17.75 7.23
C VAL A 200 -17.59 17.37 6.32
N ASN A 201 -16.37 17.81 6.67
CA ASN A 201 -15.17 17.36 5.99
C ASN A 201 -14.91 15.87 6.29
N SER A 202 -15.33 15.01 5.36
CA SER A 202 -15.27 13.55 5.52
C SER A 202 -13.84 13.02 5.73
N ALA A 203 -12.83 13.62 5.05
CA ALA A 203 -11.43 13.23 5.19
C ALA A 203 -10.89 13.49 6.60
N GLU A 204 -11.16 14.66 7.17
CA GLU A 204 -10.79 15.01 8.53
C GLU A 204 -11.49 14.12 9.56
N TYR A 205 -12.80 13.94 9.39
CA TYR A 205 -13.63 13.21 10.35
C TYR A 205 -13.31 11.72 10.43
N LEU A 206 -12.93 11.08 9.29
CA LEU A 206 -12.68 9.64 9.21
C LEU A 206 -11.18 9.29 9.29
N ILE A 207 -10.32 10.06 8.64
CA ILE A 207 -8.91 9.69 8.46
C ILE A 207 -8.05 10.21 9.62
N LEU A 208 -8.26 11.45 10.08
CA LEU A 208 -7.42 12.06 11.11
C LEU A 208 -7.41 11.26 12.42
N PRO A 209 -8.56 10.76 12.96
CA PRO A 209 -8.53 9.94 14.17
C PRO A 209 -7.76 8.64 14.00
N LYS A 210 -7.83 8.00 12.82
CA LYS A 210 -7.11 6.77 12.50
C LYS A 210 -5.60 7.00 12.46
N ILE A 211 -5.15 8.05 11.77
CA ILE A 211 -3.72 8.41 11.73
C ILE A 211 -3.19 8.70 13.13
N SER A 212 -3.89 9.55 13.89
CA SER A 212 -3.46 9.93 15.24
C SER A 212 -3.45 8.73 16.19
N ALA A 213 -4.44 7.84 16.12
CA ALA A 213 -4.50 6.63 16.92
C ALA A 213 -3.33 5.68 16.60
N MET A 214 -3.02 5.48 15.32
CA MET A 214 -1.89 4.63 14.92
C MET A 214 -0.54 5.22 15.34
N VAL A 215 -0.32 6.52 15.13
CA VAL A 215 0.94 7.18 15.50
C VAL A 215 1.17 7.14 17.00
N THR A 216 0.13 7.21 17.82
CA THR A 216 0.26 7.11 19.28
C THR A 216 0.40 5.68 19.79
N MET A 217 -0.29 4.70 19.19
CA MET A 217 -0.27 3.31 19.67
C MET A 217 0.94 2.51 19.18
N MET A 218 1.48 2.82 17.99
CA MET A 218 2.60 2.07 17.42
C MET A 218 3.85 2.03 18.30
N PRO A 219 4.34 3.13 18.89
CA PRO A 219 5.49 3.07 19.79
C PRO A 219 5.28 2.11 20.97
N PHE A 220 4.08 2.08 21.55
CA PHE A 220 3.76 1.15 22.64
C PHE A 220 3.80 -0.30 22.16
N LEU A 221 3.24 -0.60 20.98
CA LEU A 221 3.27 -1.93 20.38
C LEU A 221 4.71 -2.40 20.11
N VAL A 222 5.59 -1.49 19.67
CA VAL A 222 7.01 -1.79 19.42
C VAL A 222 7.75 -2.07 20.75
N ILE A 223 7.49 -1.30 21.80
CA ILE A 223 8.07 -1.55 23.14
C ILE A 223 7.60 -2.91 23.68
N PHE A 224 6.31 -3.23 23.58
CA PHE A 224 5.78 -4.52 23.98
C PHE A 224 6.36 -5.66 23.15
N SER A 225 6.54 -5.46 21.84
CA SER A 225 7.18 -6.41 20.94
C SER A 225 8.62 -6.70 21.37
N SER A 226 9.43 -5.69 21.61
CA SER A 226 10.82 -5.87 22.03
C SER A 226 10.93 -6.57 23.39
N ALA A 227 10.11 -6.18 24.36
CA ALA A 227 10.07 -6.82 25.68
C ALA A 227 9.67 -8.30 25.59
N MET A 228 8.61 -8.60 24.82
CA MET A 228 8.13 -9.97 24.65
C MET A 228 9.09 -10.86 23.85
N GLY A 229 9.82 -10.29 22.89
CA GLY A 229 10.86 -10.98 22.17
C GLY A 229 12.04 -11.37 23.07
N ILE A 230 12.44 -10.50 24.01
CA ILE A 230 13.45 -10.85 25.04
C ILE A 230 12.94 -11.97 25.93
N VAL A 231 11.66 -11.94 26.35
CA VAL A 231 11.05 -13.04 27.12
C VAL A 231 11.09 -14.36 26.33
N GLY A 232 10.83 -14.32 25.02
CA GLY A 232 10.96 -15.49 24.14
C GLY A 232 12.40 -16.04 24.08
N ALA A 233 13.40 -15.17 24.05
CA ALA A 233 14.80 -15.56 24.10
C ALA A 233 15.15 -16.23 25.46
N TYR A 234 14.65 -15.70 26.59
CA TYR A 234 14.81 -16.35 27.89
C TYR A 234 14.11 -17.70 27.95
N ALA A 235 12.91 -17.83 27.40
CA ALA A 235 12.21 -19.10 27.39
C ALA A 235 13.01 -20.19 26.66
N THR A 236 13.68 -19.88 25.56
CA THR A 236 14.58 -20.80 24.84
C THR A 236 15.85 -21.13 25.64
N ALA A 237 16.40 -20.18 26.38
CA ALA A 237 17.55 -20.42 27.22
C ALA A 237 17.21 -21.40 28.35
N TYR A 238 16.09 -21.19 29.05
CA TYR A 238 15.68 -22.04 30.18
C TYR A 238 15.10 -23.38 29.75
N ILE A 239 14.15 -23.40 28.81
CA ILE A 239 13.42 -24.62 28.42
C ILE A 239 14.21 -25.42 27.39
N GLY A 240 14.81 -24.73 26.43
CA GLY A 240 15.56 -25.35 25.33
C GLY A 240 17.00 -25.71 25.69
N HIS A 241 17.53 -25.26 26.84
CA HIS A 241 18.95 -25.38 27.21
C HIS A 241 19.91 -24.98 26.09
N VAL A 242 19.46 -24.03 25.26
CA VAL A 242 20.19 -23.60 24.05
C VAL A 242 21.42 -22.79 24.44
N LEU A 243 21.28 -21.90 25.42
CA LEU A 243 22.34 -21.06 25.95
C LEU A 243 22.24 -21.02 27.48
N PRO A 244 23.35 -21.00 28.24
CA PRO A 244 23.31 -20.74 29.65
C PRO A 244 22.57 -19.43 29.96
N PRO A 245 21.61 -19.40 30.88
CA PRO A 245 20.86 -18.17 31.21
C PRO A 245 21.78 -17.00 31.64
N ASP A 246 22.88 -17.32 32.32
CA ASP A 246 23.85 -16.32 32.77
C ASP A 246 24.57 -15.65 31.61
N ASP A 247 24.96 -16.41 30.56
CA ASP A 247 25.56 -15.88 29.36
C ASP A 247 24.56 -15.02 28.56
N LEU A 248 23.27 -15.38 28.55
CA LEU A 248 22.23 -14.58 27.94
C LEU A 248 22.01 -13.26 28.68
N THR A 249 21.90 -13.29 30.00
CA THR A 249 21.74 -12.09 30.83
C THR A 249 22.92 -11.13 30.68
N LEU A 250 24.12 -11.67 30.70
CA LEU A 250 25.35 -10.90 30.51
C LEU A 250 25.37 -10.24 29.11
N GLY A 251 24.98 -10.98 28.08
CA GLY A 251 24.88 -10.43 26.72
C GLY A 251 23.80 -9.34 26.58
N LEU A 252 22.64 -9.53 27.21
CA LEU A 252 21.54 -8.55 27.17
C LEU A 252 21.87 -7.24 27.90
N THR A 253 22.69 -7.30 28.95
CA THR A 253 23.05 -6.12 29.77
C THR A 253 24.38 -5.47 29.34
N HIS A 254 25.22 -6.19 28.60
CA HIS A 254 26.52 -5.67 28.14
C HIS A 254 26.37 -4.51 27.15
N ASP A 255 27.03 -3.40 27.43
CA ASP A 255 27.05 -2.20 26.59
C ASP A 255 25.67 -1.78 26.05
N PHE A 256 24.71 -1.60 26.97
CA PHE A 256 23.38 -1.14 26.60
C PHE A 256 23.41 0.32 26.14
N VAL A 257 23.13 0.56 24.87
CA VAL A 257 23.04 1.90 24.26
C VAL A 257 21.57 2.34 24.21
N PRO A 258 21.14 3.30 25.05
CA PRO A 258 19.74 3.76 25.07
C PRO A 258 19.27 4.36 23.75
N TRP A 259 20.20 4.82 22.91
CA TRP A 259 19.92 5.39 21.60
C TRP A 259 19.17 4.43 20.66
N PHE A 260 19.47 3.13 20.72
CA PHE A 260 18.82 2.13 19.88
C PHE A 260 17.31 2.02 20.17
N LEU A 261 16.91 2.23 21.40
CA LEU A 261 15.50 2.27 21.77
C LEU A 261 14.80 3.50 21.18
N TRP A 262 15.45 4.65 21.20
CA TRP A 262 14.93 5.87 20.56
C TRP A 262 14.84 5.73 19.03
N MET A 263 15.84 5.11 18.39
CA MET A 263 15.79 4.80 16.95
C MET A 263 14.56 3.97 16.60
N SER A 264 14.30 2.91 17.37
CA SER A 264 13.14 2.04 17.19
C SER A 264 11.82 2.80 17.30
N ILE A 265 11.71 3.70 18.29
CA ILE A 265 10.53 4.55 18.49
C ILE A 265 10.35 5.53 17.33
N ILE A 266 11.39 6.20 16.88
CA ILE A 266 11.32 7.15 15.76
C ILE A 266 10.91 6.43 14.47
N LYS A 267 11.51 5.27 14.17
CA LYS A 267 11.12 4.42 13.04
C LYS A 267 9.64 4.05 13.12
N SER A 268 9.16 3.62 14.29
CA SER A 268 7.77 3.21 14.48
C SER A 268 6.75 4.34 14.24
N LEU A 269 7.08 5.56 14.62
CA LEU A 269 6.22 6.74 14.36
C LEU A 269 6.07 7.00 12.86
N VAL A 270 7.17 6.95 12.12
CA VAL A 270 7.16 7.17 10.66
C VAL A 270 6.37 6.04 9.97
N PHE A 271 6.60 4.79 10.36
CA PHE A 271 5.91 3.65 9.77
C PHE A 271 4.40 3.66 10.09
N ALA A 272 4.02 4.04 11.31
CA ALA A 272 2.62 4.23 11.68
C ALA A 272 1.92 5.25 10.79
N PHE A 273 2.59 6.37 10.52
CA PHE A 273 2.09 7.40 9.61
C PHE A 273 1.94 6.86 8.17
N ILE A 274 2.94 6.13 7.67
CA ILE A 274 2.90 5.51 6.32
C ILE A 274 1.73 4.53 6.22
N ILE A 275 1.61 3.59 7.16
CA ILE A 275 0.54 2.58 7.15
C ILE A 275 -0.83 3.26 7.13
N SER A 276 -1.07 4.15 8.09
CA SER A 276 -2.39 4.76 8.27
C SER A 276 -2.77 5.70 7.12
N SER A 277 -1.83 6.49 6.60
CA SER A 277 -2.10 7.44 5.52
C SER A 277 -2.30 6.76 4.16
N VAL A 278 -1.46 5.79 3.82
CA VAL A 278 -1.56 5.05 2.55
C VAL A 278 -2.81 4.18 2.53
N SER A 279 -3.08 3.44 3.61
CA SER A 279 -4.28 2.60 3.70
C SER A 279 -5.56 3.43 3.67
N SER A 280 -5.57 4.60 4.33
CA SER A 280 -6.71 5.52 4.25
C SER A 280 -6.90 6.08 2.84
N TYR A 281 -5.84 6.40 2.12
CA TYR A 281 -5.92 6.85 0.75
C TYR A 281 -6.51 5.77 -0.16
N CYS A 282 -5.99 4.54 -0.09
CA CYS A 282 -6.49 3.43 -0.91
C CYS A 282 -7.98 3.17 -0.63
N GLY A 283 -8.39 3.12 0.65
CA GLY A 283 -9.79 2.89 1.00
C GLY A 283 -10.72 4.05 0.60
N TYR A 284 -10.29 5.29 0.82
CA TYR A 284 -11.11 6.48 0.52
C TYR A 284 -11.35 6.70 -0.99
N THR A 285 -10.42 6.27 -1.83
CA THR A 285 -10.47 6.45 -3.30
C THR A 285 -11.07 5.27 -4.05
N VAL A 286 -11.63 4.28 -3.35
CA VAL A 286 -12.30 3.12 -3.98
C VAL A 286 -13.48 3.57 -4.83
N GLU A 287 -13.53 3.06 -6.07
CA GLU A 287 -14.64 3.25 -7.00
C GLU A 287 -15.15 1.87 -7.44
N GLY A 288 -16.44 1.59 -7.24
CA GLY A 288 -17.07 0.33 -7.66
C GLY A 288 -17.82 -0.38 -6.54
N GLY A 289 -17.70 -1.70 -6.45
CA GLY A 289 -18.44 -2.55 -5.52
C GLY A 289 -17.54 -3.22 -4.46
N SER A 290 -18.09 -4.20 -3.76
CA SER A 290 -17.38 -4.92 -2.68
C SER A 290 -16.10 -5.64 -3.13
N VAL A 291 -16.02 -6.05 -4.39
CA VAL A 291 -14.82 -6.70 -4.95
C VAL A 291 -13.66 -5.71 -5.03
N GLU A 292 -13.95 -4.47 -5.41
CA GLU A 292 -12.96 -3.39 -5.49
C GLU A 292 -12.45 -2.98 -4.11
N VAL A 293 -13.28 -3.08 -3.06
CA VAL A 293 -12.84 -2.88 -1.66
C VAL A 293 -11.78 -3.92 -1.28
N GLY A 294 -11.98 -5.19 -1.62
CA GLY A 294 -10.98 -6.24 -1.39
C GLY A 294 -9.66 -5.99 -2.12
N LYS A 295 -9.72 -5.52 -3.37
CA LYS A 295 -8.52 -5.14 -4.15
C LYS A 295 -7.80 -3.95 -3.53
N ALA A 296 -8.54 -2.91 -3.13
CA ALA A 296 -7.97 -1.72 -2.49
C ALA A 296 -7.31 -2.07 -1.15
N SER A 297 -7.89 -2.98 -0.38
CA SER A 297 -7.30 -3.50 0.85
C SER A 297 -5.95 -4.18 0.58
N THR A 298 -5.87 -5.03 -0.44
CA THR A 298 -4.61 -5.69 -0.84
C THR A 298 -3.59 -4.68 -1.36
N GLU A 299 -4.02 -3.72 -2.18
CA GLU A 299 -3.16 -2.66 -2.71
C GLU A 299 -2.60 -1.77 -1.59
N ALA A 300 -3.42 -1.46 -0.57
CA ALA A 300 -3.01 -0.72 0.60
C ALA A 300 -1.88 -1.43 1.36
N VAL A 301 -2.01 -2.75 1.59
CA VAL A 301 -0.97 -3.55 2.26
C VAL A 301 0.32 -3.57 1.46
N VAL A 302 0.25 -3.85 0.16
CA VAL A 302 1.44 -3.92 -0.70
C VAL A 302 2.14 -2.56 -0.78
N SER A 303 1.39 -1.49 -1.03
CA SER A 303 1.94 -0.14 -1.18
C SER A 303 2.55 0.37 0.13
N SER A 304 1.89 0.17 1.27
CA SER A 304 2.44 0.55 2.59
C SER A 304 3.68 -0.27 2.93
N SER A 305 3.69 -1.59 2.65
CA SER A 305 4.86 -2.45 2.92
C SER A 305 6.08 -2.03 2.10
N VAL A 306 5.91 -1.73 0.82
CA VAL A 306 7.01 -1.24 -0.03
C VAL A 306 7.56 0.10 0.49
N LEU A 307 6.67 1.02 0.89
CA LEU A 307 7.08 2.31 1.43
C LEU A 307 7.77 2.18 2.80
N ILE A 308 7.34 1.24 3.65
CA ILE A 308 8.01 0.93 4.91
C ILE A 308 9.42 0.45 4.66
N LEU A 309 9.61 -0.55 3.78
CA LEU A 309 10.94 -1.08 3.46
C LEU A 309 11.88 0.00 2.91
N PHE A 310 11.38 0.84 2.02
CA PHE A 310 12.17 1.96 1.49
C PHE A 310 12.53 2.97 2.58
N SER A 311 11.57 3.33 3.43
CA SER A 311 11.77 4.27 4.53
C SER A 311 12.67 3.69 5.62
N ASP A 312 12.65 2.38 5.84
CA ASP A 312 13.49 1.69 6.81
C ASP A 312 14.98 1.82 6.47
N VAL A 313 15.34 1.51 5.21
CA VAL A 313 16.72 1.69 4.74
C VAL A 313 17.18 3.14 4.91
N PHE A 314 16.33 4.10 4.53
CA PHE A 314 16.65 5.52 4.64
C PHE A 314 16.80 5.98 6.09
N LEU A 315 15.86 5.59 6.97
CA LEU A 315 15.89 5.95 8.38
C LEU A 315 17.05 5.29 9.12
N THR A 316 17.34 4.03 8.83
CA THR A 316 18.50 3.34 9.43
C THR A 316 19.77 4.06 9.09
N GLN A 317 19.97 4.46 7.84
CA GLN A 317 21.17 5.17 7.42
C GLN A 317 21.26 6.60 7.98
N LEU A 318 20.11 7.25 8.20
CA LEU A 318 20.06 8.61 8.76
C LEU A 318 20.34 8.63 10.26
N LEU A 319 19.90 7.59 10.99
CA LEU A 319 19.95 7.52 12.46
C LEU A 319 21.17 6.75 12.99
N SER A 320 21.80 5.91 12.16
CA SER A 320 23.06 5.22 12.46
C SER A 320 24.23 6.14 12.34
#